data_e1e3e39b14d9a6565b7bcecd577be027
#
_entry.id   e1e3e39b14d9a6565b7bcecd577be027
#
_cell.length_a   1.000
_cell.length_b   1.000
_cell.length_c   1.000
_cell.angle_alpha   90.00
_cell.angle_beta   90.00
_cell.angle_gamma   90.00
#
_symmetry.space_group_name_H-M   'P 1'
#
loop_
_entity.id
_entity.type
_entity.pdbx_description
1 polymer ?
#
loop_
_entity_poly.entity_id
_entity_poly.type
_entity_poly.pdbx_seq_one_letter_code
_entity_poly.pdbx_strand_id
1 'polypeptide(L)'
;MQLLRRGDVGPAVAEVRAMLTSQGLPAPRSDPEADTGTDPDTDVFDITLEHAVRAFQQRRGLITDGVVGRATYQALCDARLELGCRMLSCIVTRPMRGDDVFTLQERLLELGYDVGRAEGTFGLQTETALRSFQRDYGLLVDGICGPGTLRALRQLQPKVRGGRPVLLREQEQVRRSGPALRGKRIVIDPCHGGSDPGLVVDGATEADLMWDLARRLEGRMATTGMEPLLSRGR
;
A
#
# COMPACT_ATOMS: atom_id res chain seq x y z
N MET A 1 15.52 16.28 2.97
CA MET A 1 14.94 16.09 1.63
C MET A 1 14.01 17.25 1.40
N GLN A 2 14.18 17.96 0.29
CA GLN A 2 13.33 19.08 -0.11
C GLN A 2 11.97 18.52 -0.58
N LEU A 3 10.89 19.20 -0.25
CA LEU A 3 9.56 18.88 -0.79
C LEU A 3 9.54 19.23 -2.28
N LEU A 4 9.05 18.33 -3.13
CA LEU A 4 8.85 18.60 -4.56
C LEU A 4 7.36 18.78 -4.83
N ARG A 5 7.03 19.87 -5.53
CA ARG A 5 5.67 20.26 -5.87
C ARG A 5 5.63 20.89 -7.25
N ARG A 6 4.43 21.10 -7.76
CA ARG A 6 4.22 21.75 -9.05
C ARG A 6 4.98 23.09 -9.16
N GLY A 7 5.71 23.25 -10.28
CA GLY A 7 6.56 24.40 -10.59
C GLY A 7 8.02 24.20 -10.21
N ASP A 8 8.38 23.17 -9.41
CA ASP A 8 9.78 22.88 -9.13
C ASP A 8 10.48 22.32 -10.38
N VAL A 9 11.78 22.56 -10.48
CA VAL A 9 12.60 22.17 -11.63
C VAL A 9 13.88 21.51 -11.12
N GLY A 10 14.37 20.52 -11.86
CA GLY A 10 15.68 19.95 -11.61
C GLY A 10 15.74 18.42 -11.62
N PRO A 11 16.92 17.87 -11.34
CA PRO A 11 17.20 16.43 -11.47
C PRO A 11 16.36 15.56 -10.51
N ALA A 12 15.97 16.09 -9.36
CA ALA A 12 15.09 15.38 -8.43
C ALA A 12 13.66 15.19 -9.01
N VAL A 13 13.20 16.13 -9.85
CA VAL A 13 11.91 16.01 -10.55
C VAL A 13 12.01 14.94 -11.64
N ALA A 14 13.11 14.92 -12.40
CA ALA A 14 13.38 13.90 -13.41
C ALA A 14 13.43 12.49 -12.79
N GLU A 15 14.09 12.37 -11.62
CA GLU A 15 14.14 11.10 -10.89
C GLU A 15 12.74 10.60 -10.48
N VAL A 16 11.92 11.46 -9.91
CA VAL A 16 10.55 11.12 -9.52
C VAL A 16 9.71 10.70 -10.72
N ARG A 17 9.83 11.41 -11.84
CA ARG A 17 9.13 11.08 -13.09
C ARG A 17 9.55 9.69 -13.60
N ALA A 18 10.84 9.40 -13.60
CA ALA A 18 11.35 8.08 -14.00
C ALA A 18 10.85 6.96 -13.08
N MET A 19 10.83 7.21 -11.75
CA MET A 19 10.30 6.25 -10.78
C MET A 19 8.81 5.97 -11.02
N LEU A 20 7.98 6.98 -11.26
CA LEU A 20 6.55 6.81 -11.52
C LEU A 20 6.30 6.07 -12.83
N THR A 21 7.08 6.39 -13.86
CA THR A 21 7.01 5.71 -15.16
C THR A 21 7.31 4.22 -15.01
N SER A 22 8.34 3.84 -14.23
CA SER A 22 8.68 2.44 -13.95
C SER A 22 7.56 1.71 -13.20
N GLN A 23 6.71 2.44 -12.47
CA GLN A 23 5.54 1.90 -11.77
C GLN A 23 4.27 1.84 -12.63
N GLY A 24 4.38 2.06 -13.93
CA GLY A 24 3.25 2.07 -14.85
C GLY A 24 2.33 3.28 -14.67
N LEU A 25 2.87 4.38 -14.15
CA LEU A 25 2.22 5.68 -14.03
C LEU A 25 2.98 6.70 -14.91
N PRO A 26 2.82 6.62 -16.23
CA PRO A 26 3.53 7.52 -17.13
C PRO A 26 3.09 8.97 -16.87
N ALA A 27 4.06 9.84 -16.74
CA ALA A 27 3.86 11.28 -16.62
C ALA A 27 4.63 11.94 -17.77
N PRO A 28 4.08 11.91 -19.01
CA PRO A 28 4.71 12.56 -20.14
C PRO A 28 4.89 14.06 -19.84
N ARG A 29 5.96 14.67 -20.40
CA ARG A 29 6.16 16.10 -20.27
C ARG A 29 5.03 16.83 -20.98
N SER A 30 4.55 17.93 -20.37
CA SER A 30 3.47 18.75 -20.94
C SER A 30 3.89 19.50 -22.20
N ASP A 31 5.19 19.69 -22.41
CA ASP A 31 5.76 20.38 -23.57
C ASP A 31 6.52 19.40 -24.47
N PRO A 32 5.93 18.98 -25.60
CA PRO A 32 6.58 18.02 -26.52
C PRO A 32 7.80 18.61 -27.25
N GLU A 33 7.95 19.95 -27.34
CA GLU A 33 9.12 20.60 -27.95
C GLU A 33 10.35 20.60 -27.02
N ALA A 34 10.17 20.39 -25.71
CA ALA A 34 11.26 20.26 -24.74
C ALA A 34 11.97 18.89 -24.79
N ASP A 35 11.53 17.98 -25.65
CA ASP A 35 12.03 16.58 -25.71
C ASP A 35 13.28 16.39 -26.59
N THR A 36 13.87 17.47 -27.14
CA THR A 36 15.02 17.39 -28.05
C THR A 36 16.39 17.41 -27.37
N GLY A 37 16.45 17.30 -26.07
CA GLY A 37 17.74 17.22 -25.35
C GLY A 37 17.48 17.11 -23.87
N THR A 38 17.45 15.88 -23.39
CA THR A 38 17.15 15.53 -21.98
C THR A 38 18.27 15.95 -21.04
N ASP A 39 18.35 17.23 -20.75
CA ASP A 39 19.09 17.67 -19.57
C ASP A 39 18.17 17.46 -18.35
N PRO A 40 18.50 16.52 -17.44
CA PRO A 40 17.70 16.26 -16.24
C PRO A 40 17.57 17.49 -15.35
N ASP A 41 18.47 18.45 -15.49
CA ASP A 41 18.45 19.70 -14.72
C ASP A 41 17.28 20.62 -15.09
N THR A 42 16.64 20.40 -16.24
CA THR A 42 15.52 21.22 -16.74
C THR A 42 14.15 20.55 -16.63
N ASP A 43 14.05 19.33 -16.04
CA ASP A 43 12.73 18.69 -15.89
C ASP A 43 11.84 19.43 -14.91
N VAL A 44 10.62 19.74 -15.35
CA VAL A 44 9.65 20.56 -14.62
C VAL A 44 8.59 19.66 -13.97
N PHE A 45 8.28 19.92 -12.72
CA PHE A 45 7.16 19.30 -12.04
C PHE A 45 5.85 19.91 -12.57
N ASP A 46 5.34 19.35 -13.65
CA ASP A 46 4.14 19.80 -14.35
C ASP A 46 2.86 19.16 -13.79
N ILE A 47 1.72 19.50 -14.37
CA ILE A 47 0.41 18.97 -13.98
C ILE A 47 0.29 17.45 -14.20
N THR A 48 0.94 16.92 -15.24
CA THR A 48 0.91 15.49 -15.56
C THR A 48 1.65 14.70 -14.50
N LEU A 49 2.79 15.20 -14.03
CA LEU A 49 3.56 14.61 -12.96
C LEU A 49 2.80 14.71 -11.63
N GLU A 50 2.13 15.84 -11.34
CA GLU A 50 1.30 15.98 -10.15
C GLU A 50 0.18 14.93 -10.11
N HIS A 51 -0.51 14.70 -11.23
CA HIS A 51 -1.55 13.67 -11.32
C HIS A 51 -0.99 12.27 -11.13
N ALA A 52 0.18 11.96 -11.69
CA ALA A 52 0.84 10.67 -11.49
C ALA A 52 1.26 10.47 -10.03
N VAL A 53 1.75 11.52 -9.35
CA VAL A 53 2.07 11.49 -7.92
C VAL A 53 0.81 11.21 -7.09
N ARG A 54 -0.29 11.90 -7.34
CA ARG A 54 -1.57 11.66 -6.64
C ARG A 54 -2.07 10.23 -6.86
N ALA A 55 -2.02 9.73 -8.08
CA ALA A 55 -2.40 8.35 -8.40
C ALA A 55 -1.53 7.33 -7.65
N PHE A 56 -0.21 7.57 -7.56
CA PHE A 56 0.69 6.75 -6.77
C PHE A 56 0.38 6.81 -5.28
N GLN A 57 0.19 8.01 -4.73
CA GLN A 57 -0.17 8.22 -3.32
C GLN A 57 -1.46 7.46 -2.97
N GLN A 58 -2.47 7.54 -3.83
CA GLN A 58 -3.73 6.82 -3.65
C GLN A 58 -3.53 5.30 -3.65
N ARG A 59 -2.74 4.76 -4.59
CA ARG A 59 -2.43 3.32 -4.64
C ARG A 59 -1.72 2.84 -3.36
N ARG A 60 -0.91 3.70 -2.75
CA ARG A 60 -0.12 3.40 -1.55
C ARG A 60 -0.81 3.77 -0.24
N GLY A 61 -2.02 4.31 -0.29
CA GLY A 61 -2.74 4.76 0.90
C GLY A 61 -2.05 5.93 1.62
N LEU A 62 -1.31 6.75 0.88
CA LEU A 62 -0.68 7.98 1.37
C LEU A 62 -1.64 9.16 1.26
N ILE A 63 -1.30 10.29 1.90
CA ILE A 63 -2.02 11.54 1.72
C ILE A 63 -1.90 11.95 0.24
N THR A 64 -3.04 12.12 -0.43
CA THR A 64 -3.13 12.39 -1.88
C THR A 64 -3.07 13.90 -2.16
N ASP A 65 -1.98 14.54 -1.75
CA ASP A 65 -1.76 15.98 -1.89
C ASP A 65 -1.05 16.38 -3.19
N GLY A 66 -0.48 15.42 -3.92
CA GLY A 66 0.30 15.67 -5.13
C GLY A 66 1.71 16.19 -4.85
N VAL A 67 2.14 16.19 -3.60
CA VAL A 67 3.47 16.65 -3.18
C VAL A 67 4.38 15.48 -2.88
N VAL A 68 5.61 15.50 -3.40
CA VAL A 68 6.59 14.47 -3.08
C VAL A 68 7.35 14.86 -1.81
N GLY A 69 6.77 14.50 -0.69
CA GLY A 69 7.42 14.58 0.62
C GLY A 69 8.21 13.30 0.94
N ARG A 70 8.75 13.25 2.17
CA ARG A 70 9.57 12.11 2.63
C ARG A 70 8.84 10.77 2.51
N ALA A 71 7.58 10.71 2.89
CA ALA A 71 6.79 9.47 2.85
C ALA A 71 6.55 9.00 1.41
N THR A 72 6.18 9.91 0.52
CA THR A 72 5.95 9.62 -0.91
C THR A 72 7.25 9.17 -1.59
N TYR A 73 8.37 9.87 -1.34
CA TYR A 73 9.66 9.50 -1.92
C TYR A 73 10.15 8.13 -1.41
N GLN A 74 10.01 7.87 -0.10
CA GLN A 74 10.36 6.57 0.46
C GLN A 74 9.54 5.45 -0.20
N ALA A 75 8.23 5.65 -0.34
CA ALA A 75 7.37 4.68 -1.01
C ALA A 75 7.74 4.46 -2.49
N LEU A 76 8.19 5.52 -3.20
CA LEU A 76 8.72 5.40 -4.56
C LEU A 76 10.02 4.58 -4.61
N CYS A 77 10.91 4.79 -3.65
CA CYS A 77 12.14 4.00 -3.52
C CYS A 77 11.83 2.53 -3.22
N ASP A 78 10.91 2.28 -2.29
CA ASP A 78 10.50 0.93 -1.91
C ASP A 78 9.85 0.18 -3.09
N ALA A 79 9.08 0.90 -3.92
CA ALA A 79 8.43 0.37 -5.12
C ALA A 79 9.39 -0.10 -6.23
N ARG A 80 10.62 0.39 -6.24
CA ARG A 80 11.64 -0.04 -7.23
C ARG A 80 12.28 -1.39 -6.90
N LEU A 81 12.07 -1.88 -5.68
CA LEU A 81 12.70 -3.10 -5.19
C LEU A 81 11.84 -4.32 -5.57
N GLU A 82 12.30 -5.09 -6.52
CA GLU A 82 11.67 -6.36 -6.92
C GLU A 82 12.27 -7.54 -6.15
N LEU A 83 11.46 -8.55 -5.87
CA LEU A 83 11.91 -9.77 -5.20
C LEU A 83 12.96 -10.51 -6.06
N GLY A 84 14.18 -10.53 -5.55
CA GLY A 84 15.35 -11.14 -6.20
C GLY A 84 16.41 -10.15 -6.66
N CYS A 85 16.17 -8.83 -6.58
CA CYS A 85 17.18 -7.83 -6.89
C CYS A 85 18.29 -7.77 -5.81
N ARG A 86 17.97 -8.21 -4.60
CA ARG A 86 18.92 -8.30 -3.47
C ARG A 86 18.58 -9.50 -2.58
N MET A 87 19.55 -9.93 -1.78
CA MET A 87 19.29 -10.90 -0.71
C MET A 87 18.55 -10.22 0.46
N LEU A 88 17.52 -10.89 0.99
CA LEU A 88 16.74 -10.38 2.10
C LEU A 88 17.06 -11.16 3.37
N SER A 89 17.33 -10.44 4.45
CA SER A 89 17.64 -11.01 5.76
C SER A 89 17.17 -10.10 6.88
N CYS A 90 17.03 -10.66 8.08
CA CYS A 90 16.69 -9.89 9.27
C CYS A 90 17.93 -9.14 9.78
N ILE A 91 17.90 -7.82 9.73
CA ILE A 91 18.90 -6.95 10.35
C ILE A 91 18.19 -6.13 11.42
N VAL A 92 18.35 -6.52 12.68
CA VAL A 92 17.61 -5.94 13.81
C VAL A 92 17.80 -4.44 13.94
N THR A 93 19.04 -3.96 13.74
CA THR A 93 19.38 -2.54 13.87
C THR A 93 18.88 -1.66 12.72
N ARG A 94 18.71 -2.24 11.54
CA ARG A 94 18.24 -1.56 10.35
C ARG A 94 17.41 -2.52 9.49
N PRO A 95 16.13 -2.73 9.83
CA PRO A 95 15.29 -3.67 9.10
C PRO A 95 15.23 -3.35 7.61
N MET A 96 15.38 -4.37 6.77
CA MET A 96 15.20 -4.23 5.33
C MET A 96 13.74 -3.95 5.02
N ARG A 97 13.49 -2.99 4.13
CA ARG A 97 12.14 -2.57 3.73
C ARG A 97 12.07 -2.49 2.21
N GLY A 98 10.87 -2.67 1.67
CA GLY A 98 10.58 -2.54 0.26
C GLY A 98 9.51 -3.49 -0.24
N ASP A 99 9.11 -3.31 -1.50
CA ASP A 99 8.13 -4.17 -2.16
C ASP A 99 8.66 -5.59 -2.39
N ASP A 100 9.97 -5.77 -2.47
CA ASP A 100 10.62 -7.07 -2.50
C ASP A 100 10.36 -7.88 -1.21
N VAL A 101 10.42 -7.21 -0.06
CA VAL A 101 10.08 -7.82 1.24
C VAL A 101 8.58 -8.09 1.32
N PHE A 102 7.75 -7.15 0.89
CA PHE A 102 6.30 -7.32 0.85
C PHE A 102 5.91 -8.53 -0.01
N THR A 103 6.47 -8.64 -1.22
CA THR A 103 6.24 -9.76 -2.14
C THR A 103 6.69 -11.10 -1.54
N LEU A 104 7.84 -11.13 -0.84
CA LEU A 104 8.28 -12.31 -0.11
C LEU A 104 7.28 -12.70 0.98
N GLN A 105 6.82 -11.73 1.76
CA GLN A 105 5.84 -11.97 2.82
C GLN A 105 4.52 -12.51 2.26
N GLU A 106 3.97 -11.89 1.21
CA GLU A 106 2.77 -12.41 0.53
C GLU A 106 2.98 -13.85 0.05
N ARG A 107 4.14 -14.12 -0.54
CA ARG A 107 4.46 -15.45 -1.06
C ARG A 107 4.55 -16.51 0.05
N LEU A 108 5.17 -16.20 1.18
CA LEU A 108 5.22 -17.09 2.34
C LEU A 108 3.83 -17.33 2.92
N LEU A 109 2.99 -16.29 3.00
CA LEU A 109 1.60 -16.39 3.44
C LEU A 109 0.77 -17.29 2.52
N GLU A 110 0.91 -17.16 1.20
CA GLU A 110 0.24 -18.02 0.21
C GLU A 110 0.61 -19.50 0.40
N LEU A 111 1.86 -19.77 0.77
CA LEU A 111 2.35 -21.11 1.05
C LEU A 111 1.97 -21.63 2.44
N GLY A 112 1.35 -20.79 3.29
CA GLY A 112 0.86 -21.16 4.61
C GLY A 112 1.81 -20.83 5.76
N TYR A 113 2.91 -20.12 5.51
CA TYR A 113 3.85 -19.69 6.55
C TYR A 113 3.41 -18.36 7.16
N ASP A 114 3.39 -18.28 8.49
CA ASP A 114 2.94 -17.10 9.19
C ASP A 114 4.05 -16.07 9.34
N VAL A 115 3.97 -14.99 8.58
CA VAL A 115 4.86 -13.83 8.67
C VAL A 115 4.28 -12.71 9.53
N GLY A 116 3.12 -12.92 10.14
CA GLY A 116 2.32 -11.87 10.74
C GLY A 116 1.67 -11.00 9.67
N ARG A 117 1.73 -9.70 9.85
CA ARG A 117 1.23 -8.74 8.86
C ARG A 117 2.28 -8.48 7.78
N ALA A 118 1.88 -8.60 6.51
CA ALA A 118 2.74 -8.21 5.41
C ALA A 118 2.80 -6.69 5.31
N GLU A 119 3.88 -6.09 5.82
CA GLU A 119 4.08 -4.64 5.88
C GLU A 119 5.29 -4.19 5.05
N GLY A 120 5.91 -5.12 4.31
CA GLY A 120 7.13 -4.81 3.57
C GLY A 120 8.34 -4.53 4.44
N THR A 121 8.33 -4.94 5.72
CA THR A 121 9.47 -4.84 6.64
C THR A 121 9.94 -6.24 7.04
N PHE A 122 11.20 -6.57 6.82
CA PHE A 122 11.77 -7.88 7.17
C PHE A 122 12.07 -7.93 8.66
N GLY A 123 11.12 -8.44 9.43
CA GLY A 123 11.23 -8.62 10.87
C GLY A 123 11.48 -10.07 11.27
N LEU A 124 11.56 -10.33 12.60
CA LEU A 124 11.78 -11.66 13.17
C LEU A 124 10.69 -12.67 12.77
N GLN A 125 9.44 -12.24 12.64
CA GLN A 125 8.35 -13.13 12.19
C GLN A 125 8.57 -13.58 10.74
N THR A 126 8.98 -12.67 9.86
CA THR A 126 9.32 -13.00 8.46
C THR A 126 10.51 -13.96 8.41
N GLU A 127 11.54 -13.74 9.24
CA GLU A 127 12.68 -14.64 9.34
C GLU A 127 12.26 -16.05 9.81
N THR A 128 11.44 -16.14 10.84
CA THR A 128 10.95 -17.42 11.38
C THR A 128 10.14 -18.17 10.33
N ALA A 129 9.24 -17.49 9.63
CA ALA A 129 8.47 -18.07 8.54
C ALA A 129 9.37 -18.56 7.39
N LEU A 130 10.38 -17.78 7.03
CA LEU A 130 11.35 -18.14 5.99
C LEU A 130 12.18 -19.37 6.39
N ARG A 131 12.65 -19.45 7.63
CA ARG A 131 13.36 -20.63 8.16
C ARG A 131 12.48 -21.88 8.17
N SER A 132 11.19 -21.74 8.48
CA SER A 132 10.24 -22.85 8.40
C SER A 132 10.06 -23.32 6.96
N PHE A 133 9.89 -22.39 6.02
CA PHE A 133 9.85 -22.69 4.60
C PHE A 133 11.13 -23.42 4.14
N GLN A 134 12.31 -22.89 4.47
CA GLN A 134 13.59 -23.48 4.10
C GLN A 134 13.72 -24.92 4.62
N ARG A 135 13.33 -25.19 5.86
CA ARG A 135 13.34 -26.51 6.48
C ARG A 135 12.43 -27.49 5.73
N ASP A 136 11.19 -27.06 5.45
CA ASP A 136 10.17 -27.93 4.82
C ASP A 136 10.53 -28.28 3.37
N TYR A 137 11.35 -27.44 2.73
CA TYR A 137 11.83 -27.66 1.35
C TYR A 137 13.27 -28.17 1.25
N GLY A 138 13.87 -28.57 2.39
CA GLY A 138 15.22 -29.14 2.41
C GLY A 138 16.31 -28.17 1.96
N LEU A 139 16.09 -26.87 2.14
CA LEU A 139 17.07 -25.83 1.85
C LEU A 139 17.97 -25.56 3.06
N LEU A 140 19.06 -24.82 2.85
CA LEU A 140 19.85 -24.28 3.96
C LEU A 140 18.97 -23.37 4.83
N VAL A 141 18.85 -23.70 6.14
CA VAL A 141 17.99 -22.99 7.09
C VAL A 141 18.76 -21.81 7.70
N ASP A 142 19.05 -20.81 6.89
CA ASP A 142 19.82 -19.61 7.28
C ASP A 142 18.93 -18.39 7.57
N GLY A 143 17.64 -18.41 7.19
CA GLY A 143 16.73 -17.27 7.33
C GLY A 143 16.99 -16.16 6.31
N ILE A 144 17.76 -16.46 5.24
CA ILE A 144 18.09 -15.51 4.19
C ILE A 144 17.36 -15.89 2.90
N CYS A 145 16.61 -14.94 2.33
CA CYS A 145 16.05 -15.13 0.99
C CYS A 145 17.13 -14.86 -0.07
N GLY A 146 17.99 -15.86 -0.26
CA GLY A 146 19.02 -15.86 -1.30
C GLY A 146 18.55 -16.56 -2.59
N PRO A 147 19.44 -16.72 -3.60
CA PRO A 147 19.08 -17.29 -4.90
C PRO A 147 18.46 -18.69 -4.84
N GLY A 148 18.91 -19.54 -3.91
CA GLY A 148 18.37 -20.89 -3.71
C GLY A 148 16.93 -20.86 -3.22
N THR A 149 16.68 -20.06 -2.17
CA THR A 149 15.34 -19.86 -1.59
C THR A 149 14.38 -19.23 -2.60
N LEU A 150 14.87 -18.22 -3.36
CA LEU A 150 14.08 -17.57 -4.40
C LEU A 150 13.69 -18.53 -5.52
N ARG A 151 14.60 -19.42 -5.93
CA ARG A 151 14.32 -20.45 -6.95
C ARG A 151 13.21 -21.39 -6.47
N ALA A 152 13.28 -21.86 -5.23
CA ALA A 152 12.27 -22.72 -4.64
C ALA A 152 10.90 -22.01 -4.56
N LEU A 153 10.86 -20.75 -4.12
CA LEU A 153 9.65 -19.94 -4.09
C LEU A 153 9.01 -19.77 -5.48
N ARG A 154 9.82 -19.61 -6.53
CA ARG A 154 9.32 -19.47 -7.91
C ARG A 154 8.79 -20.77 -8.50
N GLN A 155 9.33 -21.91 -8.12
CA GLN A 155 8.87 -23.23 -8.57
C GLN A 155 7.54 -23.65 -7.96
N LEU A 156 7.21 -23.11 -6.81
CA LEU A 156 5.97 -23.42 -6.13
C LEU A 156 4.85 -22.53 -6.67
N GLN A 157 3.86 -23.15 -7.28
CA GLN A 157 2.64 -22.45 -7.66
C GLN A 157 1.77 -22.19 -6.42
N PRO A 158 1.06 -21.06 -6.33
CA PRO A 158 0.13 -20.85 -5.23
C PRO A 158 -0.94 -21.94 -5.24
N LYS A 159 -1.17 -22.56 -4.09
CA LYS A 159 -2.17 -23.65 -3.92
C LYS A 159 -3.61 -23.15 -4.13
N VAL A 160 -3.83 -21.86 -4.05
CA VAL A 160 -5.15 -21.23 -4.20
C VAL A 160 -5.06 -20.14 -5.27
N ARG A 161 -5.75 -20.37 -6.39
CA ARG A 161 -6.00 -19.32 -7.39
C ARG A 161 -7.31 -18.64 -7.01
N GLY A 162 -7.23 -17.42 -6.53
CA GLY A 162 -8.39 -16.59 -6.20
C GLY A 162 -8.54 -16.31 -4.70
N GLY A 163 -8.43 -15.09 -4.32
CA GLY A 163 -8.47 -14.55 -2.96
C GLY A 163 -7.08 -14.06 -2.53
N ARG A 164 -7.07 -12.93 -1.84
CA ARG A 164 -5.84 -12.49 -1.16
C ARG A 164 -5.77 -13.19 0.20
N PRO A 165 -4.77 -14.05 0.47
CA PRO A 165 -4.65 -14.75 1.76
C PRO A 165 -4.62 -13.80 2.95
N VAL A 166 -4.08 -12.59 2.75
CA VAL A 166 -4.09 -11.51 3.73
C VAL A 166 -5.52 -11.12 4.11
N LEU A 167 -6.41 -10.93 3.13
CA LEU A 167 -7.82 -10.58 3.38
C LEU A 167 -8.57 -11.72 4.08
N LEU A 168 -8.28 -12.98 3.73
CA LEU A 168 -8.88 -14.14 4.39
C LEU A 168 -8.42 -14.25 5.86
N ARG A 169 -7.15 -13.96 6.14
CA ARG A 169 -6.64 -13.93 7.52
C ARG A 169 -7.16 -12.74 8.32
N GLU A 170 -7.22 -11.55 7.72
CA GLU A 170 -7.85 -10.39 8.33
C GLU A 170 -9.33 -10.68 8.62
N GLN A 171 -10.06 -11.28 7.69
CA GLN A 171 -11.45 -11.72 7.91
C GLN A 171 -11.55 -12.79 9.01
N GLU A 172 -10.64 -13.76 9.06
CA GLU A 172 -10.62 -14.78 10.12
C GLU A 172 -10.20 -14.18 11.47
N GLN A 173 -9.27 -13.23 11.48
CA GLN A 173 -8.89 -12.52 12.70
C GLN A 173 -10.02 -11.63 13.21
N VAL A 174 -10.73 -10.93 12.30
CA VAL A 174 -11.96 -10.20 12.63
C VAL A 174 -13.05 -11.17 13.12
N ARG A 175 -13.19 -12.34 12.50
CA ARG A 175 -14.13 -13.37 12.93
C ARG A 175 -13.78 -13.96 14.30
N ARG A 176 -12.49 -14.18 14.58
CA ARG A 176 -12.00 -14.66 15.90
C ARG A 176 -12.08 -13.57 16.97
N SER A 177 -11.96 -12.31 16.59
CA SER A 177 -12.21 -11.17 17.48
C SER A 177 -13.72 -10.87 17.64
N GLY A 178 -14.58 -11.56 16.90
CA GLY A 178 -16.04 -11.41 16.91
C GLY A 178 -16.67 -11.40 18.30
N PRO A 179 -16.26 -12.27 19.27
CA PRO A 179 -16.77 -12.19 20.64
C PRO A 179 -16.45 -10.87 21.35
N ALA A 180 -15.32 -10.24 21.00
CA ALA A 180 -14.91 -8.96 21.60
C ALA A 180 -15.69 -7.75 21.07
N LEU A 181 -16.30 -7.84 19.90
CA LEU A 181 -17.09 -6.77 19.27
C LEU A 181 -18.60 -6.99 19.41
N ARG A 182 -19.03 -8.22 19.67
CA ARG A 182 -20.44 -8.57 19.81
C ARG A 182 -21.07 -7.85 21.01
N GLY A 183 -22.19 -7.18 20.80
CA GLY A 183 -22.87 -6.38 21.81
C GLY A 183 -22.22 -5.04 22.15
N LYS A 184 -21.12 -4.67 21.48
CA LYS A 184 -20.55 -3.33 21.65
C LYS A 184 -21.36 -2.28 20.91
N ARG A 185 -21.61 -1.17 21.55
CA ARG A 185 -22.27 -0.01 20.96
C ARG A 185 -21.22 0.89 20.34
N ILE A 186 -21.41 1.21 19.05
CA ILE A 186 -20.51 2.07 18.27
C ILE A 186 -21.33 3.19 17.68
N VAL A 187 -20.89 4.43 17.90
CA VAL A 187 -21.50 5.60 17.26
C VAL A 187 -20.70 5.90 16.00
N ILE A 188 -21.40 5.97 14.86
CA ILE A 188 -20.86 6.39 13.57
C ILE A 188 -21.33 7.82 13.36
N ASP A 189 -20.36 8.73 13.22
CA ASP A 189 -20.63 10.15 12.99
C ASP A 189 -20.29 10.51 11.53
N PRO A 190 -21.28 10.62 10.63
CA PRO A 190 -21.04 11.09 9.27
C PRO A 190 -20.71 12.57 9.31
N CYS A 191 -19.52 12.92 8.80
CA CYS A 191 -19.12 14.33 8.65
C CYS A 191 -20.09 15.09 7.74
N HIS A 192 -20.22 16.39 7.97
CA HIS A 192 -21.11 17.30 7.25
C HIS A 192 -22.59 16.90 7.32
N GLY A 193 -23.50 17.78 6.91
CA GLY A 193 -24.94 17.53 6.90
C GLY A 193 -25.77 18.68 7.45
N GLY A 194 -27.10 18.60 7.32
CA GLY A 194 -27.98 19.72 7.64
C GLY A 194 -27.71 20.92 6.73
N SER A 195 -27.26 22.04 7.31
CA SER A 195 -26.89 23.25 6.56
C SER A 195 -25.48 23.22 5.97
N ASP A 196 -24.66 22.23 6.31
CA ASP A 196 -23.28 22.09 5.82
C ASP A 196 -23.18 20.93 4.81
N PRO A 197 -23.19 21.23 3.50
CA PRO A 197 -23.09 20.19 2.47
C PRO A 197 -21.67 19.61 2.32
N GLY A 198 -20.65 20.22 2.96
CA GLY A 198 -19.25 19.93 2.66
C GLY A 198 -18.88 20.32 1.24
N LEU A 199 -17.95 19.59 0.61
CA LEU A 199 -17.56 19.81 -0.77
C LEU A 199 -18.70 19.42 -1.72
N VAL A 200 -18.96 20.26 -2.74
CA VAL A 200 -19.96 19.98 -3.78
C VAL A 200 -19.26 19.85 -5.13
N VAL A 201 -19.39 18.69 -5.79
CA VAL A 201 -18.81 18.42 -7.10
C VAL A 201 -19.88 17.77 -7.99
N ASP A 202 -20.14 18.35 -9.16
CA ASP A 202 -21.10 17.83 -10.14
C ASP A 202 -22.50 17.51 -9.58
N GLY A 203 -22.95 18.31 -8.60
CA GLY A 203 -24.25 18.13 -7.93
C GLY A 203 -24.27 17.07 -6.83
N ALA A 204 -23.19 16.36 -6.59
CA ALA A 204 -23.04 15.48 -5.44
C ALA A 204 -22.43 16.24 -4.25
N THR A 205 -22.99 16.06 -3.05
CA THR A 205 -22.47 16.67 -1.84
C THR A 205 -21.66 15.68 -1.03
N GLU A 206 -20.64 16.16 -0.34
CA GLU A 206 -19.85 15.33 0.57
C GLU A 206 -20.74 14.76 1.69
N ALA A 207 -21.69 15.54 2.16
CA ALA A 207 -22.66 15.12 3.17
C ALA A 207 -23.49 13.90 2.75
N ASP A 208 -23.94 13.83 1.48
CA ASP A 208 -24.72 12.71 0.95
C ASP A 208 -23.83 11.45 0.81
N LEU A 209 -22.59 11.62 0.34
CA LEU A 209 -21.64 10.53 0.22
C LEU A 209 -21.26 9.93 1.58
N MET A 210 -20.99 10.79 2.57
CA MET A 210 -20.65 10.36 3.92
C MET A 210 -21.85 9.69 4.61
N TRP A 211 -23.07 10.17 4.35
CA TRP A 211 -24.29 9.52 4.83
C TRP A 211 -24.47 8.12 4.24
N ASP A 212 -24.35 7.97 2.93
CA ASP A 212 -24.46 6.66 2.26
C ASP A 212 -23.39 5.67 2.78
N LEU A 213 -22.14 6.14 2.94
CA LEU A 213 -21.06 5.35 3.51
C LEU A 213 -21.39 4.90 4.95
N ALA A 214 -21.87 5.82 5.80
CA ALA A 214 -22.20 5.52 7.19
C ALA A 214 -23.34 4.49 7.29
N ARG A 215 -24.36 4.59 6.44
CA ARG A 215 -25.46 3.61 6.36
C ARG A 215 -24.98 2.21 5.95
N ARG A 216 -24.05 2.14 4.99
CA ARG A 216 -23.45 0.86 4.57
C ARG A 216 -22.59 0.25 5.68
N LEU A 217 -21.85 1.08 6.42
CA LEU A 217 -21.06 0.65 7.58
C LEU A 217 -21.98 0.14 8.70
N GLU A 218 -23.05 0.88 9.03
CA GLU A 218 -24.04 0.47 10.02
C GLU A 218 -24.57 -0.95 9.71
N GLY A 219 -25.01 -1.19 8.48
CA GLY A 219 -25.50 -2.50 8.05
C GLY A 219 -24.45 -3.61 8.21
N ARG A 220 -23.21 -3.34 7.80
CA ARG A 220 -22.11 -4.32 7.92
C ARG A 220 -21.72 -4.58 9.37
N MET A 221 -21.67 -3.57 10.20
CA MET A 221 -21.35 -3.72 11.63
C MET A 221 -22.44 -4.49 12.36
N ALA A 222 -23.71 -4.23 12.08
CA ALA A 222 -24.85 -4.94 12.66
C ALA A 222 -24.77 -6.46 12.36
N THR A 223 -24.34 -6.87 11.18
CA THR A 223 -24.17 -8.30 10.84
C THR A 223 -23.08 -9.01 11.65
N THR A 224 -22.13 -8.26 12.25
CA THR A 224 -21.11 -8.82 13.14
C THR A 224 -21.56 -8.91 14.60
N GLY A 225 -22.79 -8.50 14.88
CA GLY A 225 -23.37 -8.50 16.23
C GLY A 225 -23.01 -7.29 17.08
N MET A 226 -22.52 -6.22 16.45
CA MET A 226 -22.38 -4.89 17.06
C MET A 226 -23.73 -4.16 17.06
N GLU A 227 -23.86 -3.16 17.91
CA GLU A 227 -24.98 -2.21 17.95
C GLU A 227 -24.51 -0.85 17.41
N PRO A 228 -24.45 -0.67 16.08
CA PRO A 228 -24.08 0.63 15.51
C PRO A 228 -25.24 1.63 15.66
N LEU A 229 -24.89 2.86 15.96
CA LEU A 229 -25.79 4.00 16.06
C LEU A 229 -25.25 5.12 15.19
N LEU A 230 -26.10 5.73 14.41
CA LEU A 230 -25.76 6.95 13.68
C LEU A 230 -25.96 8.17 14.60
N SER A 231 -24.99 9.08 14.64
CA SER A 231 -25.04 10.29 15.49
C SER A 231 -26.15 11.27 15.07
N ARG A 232 -26.56 11.20 13.78
CA ARG A 232 -27.60 12.05 13.21
C ARG A 232 -28.49 11.29 12.22
N GLY A 233 -29.66 11.85 11.94
CA GLY A 233 -30.48 11.49 10.77
C GLY A 233 -29.96 12.12 9.47
N ARG A 234 -30.57 11.79 8.35
CA ARG A 234 -30.27 12.40 7.06
C ARG A 234 -30.65 13.88 7.05
#